data_157a8729781dc6dacca854b723d1fdae
#
_entry.id   157a8729781dc6dacca854b723d1fdae
#
_cell.length_a   1.000
_cell.length_b   1.000
_cell.length_c   1.000
_cell.angle_alpha   90.00
_cell.angle_beta   90.00
_cell.angle_gamma   90.00
#
_symmetry.space_group_name_H-M   'P 1'
#
loop_
_entity.id
_entity.type
_entity.pdbx_description
1 polymer ?
#
loop_
_entity_poly.entity_id
_entity_poly.type
_entity_poly.pdbx_seq_one_letter_code
_entity_poly.pdbx_strand_id
1 'polypeptide(L)'
;MSAGFDPGTGLGPRLRLARDERQLSVRELARRIGCSASLISQIERGVSVPSVGVLYSLATELDSSLDHLLFGADPRRPAPVSEPAAREPAARDEPAAGEPESGPGIVQRAGARNIIDLASGVRWERLTPGADAMTDFLEVIYSPGGHSTDERRPLRHDGREYGLVISGTLQANVGFESYELGAGDSIAFDSSVPHEYLNKTGEPVHAIWVVVHSEPGRA
;
A
#
# COMPACT_ATOMS: atom_id res chain seq x y z
N MET A 1 21.29 -7.12 -4.53
CA MET A 1 20.85 -6.01 -5.38
C MET A 1 19.35 -5.94 -5.23
N SER A 2 18.86 -4.89 -4.55
CA SER A 2 17.44 -4.66 -4.34
C SER A 2 16.80 -4.40 -5.71
N ALA A 3 15.82 -5.19 -6.10
CA ALA A 3 14.96 -4.88 -7.25
C ALA A 3 14.13 -3.66 -6.84
N GLY A 4 14.68 -2.48 -7.10
CA GLY A 4 14.00 -1.23 -6.86
C GLY A 4 12.73 -1.19 -7.70
N PHE A 5 11.64 -0.73 -7.09
CA PHE A 5 10.42 -0.36 -7.78
C PHE A 5 10.79 0.51 -8.99
N ASP A 6 10.50 0.00 -10.21
CA ASP A 6 10.61 0.81 -11.42
C ASP A 6 9.34 1.69 -11.53
N PRO A 7 9.44 2.99 -11.27
CA PRO A 7 8.28 3.88 -11.35
C PRO A 7 7.68 3.95 -12.77
N GLY A 8 8.38 3.45 -13.78
CA GLY A 8 7.94 3.47 -15.19
C GLY A 8 6.97 2.36 -15.58
N THR A 9 6.92 1.23 -14.84
CA THR A 9 6.04 0.09 -15.18
C THR A 9 4.87 -0.07 -14.23
N GLY A 10 4.81 0.72 -13.16
CA GLY A 10 3.94 0.48 -12.03
C GLY A 10 2.70 1.38 -11.94
N LEU A 11 2.73 2.32 -11.00
CA LEU A 11 1.60 3.14 -10.60
C LEU A 11 1.07 4.07 -11.72
N GLY A 12 1.96 4.76 -12.42
CA GLY A 12 1.57 5.84 -13.34
C GLY A 12 0.63 5.39 -14.46
N PRO A 13 0.97 4.35 -15.25
CA PRO A 13 0.09 3.81 -16.28
C PRO A 13 -1.25 3.30 -15.74
N ARG A 14 -1.25 2.67 -14.56
CA ARG A 14 -2.48 2.16 -13.93
C ARG A 14 -3.37 3.29 -13.42
N LEU A 15 -2.78 4.32 -12.81
CA LEU A 15 -3.50 5.52 -12.42
C LEU A 15 -4.20 6.18 -13.62
N ARG A 16 -3.46 6.32 -14.72
CA ARG A 16 -4.00 6.88 -15.95
C ARG A 16 -5.16 6.05 -16.48
N LEU A 17 -5.01 4.72 -16.54
CA LEU A 17 -6.05 3.82 -16.99
C LEU A 17 -7.32 3.96 -16.13
N ALA A 18 -7.19 3.87 -14.81
CA ALA A 18 -8.31 4.02 -13.88
C ALA A 18 -9.01 5.39 -14.02
N ARG A 19 -8.25 6.47 -14.21
CA ARG A 19 -8.81 7.80 -14.45
C ARG A 19 -9.56 7.88 -15.78
N ASP A 20 -8.99 7.31 -16.86
CA ASP A 20 -9.60 7.33 -18.20
C ASP A 20 -10.89 6.49 -18.21
N GLU A 21 -10.95 5.36 -17.51
CA GLU A 21 -12.16 4.55 -17.31
C GLU A 21 -13.28 5.33 -16.61
N ARG A 22 -12.94 6.23 -15.68
CA ARG A 22 -13.87 7.15 -15.02
C ARG A 22 -14.17 8.40 -15.84
N GLN A 23 -13.59 8.53 -17.04
CA GLN A 23 -13.74 9.68 -17.93
C GLN A 23 -13.36 11.01 -17.28
N LEU A 24 -12.41 10.99 -16.33
CA LEU A 24 -11.93 12.17 -15.63
C LEU A 24 -10.74 12.79 -16.36
N SER A 25 -10.73 14.11 -16.51
CA SER A 25 -9.52 14.82 -16.90
C SER A 25 -8.54 14.89 -15.72
N VAL A 26 -7.24 15.06 -16.01
CA VAL A 26 -6.21 15.30 -14.99
C VAL A 26 -6.58 16.47 -14.06
N ARG A 27 -7.14 17.55 -14.63
CA ARG A 27 -7.57 18.74 -13.86
C ARG A 27 -8.75 18.42 -12.94
N GLU A 28 -9.71 17.66 -13.42
CA GLU A 28 -10.89 17.29 -12.64
C GLU A 28 -10.53 16.34 -11.50
N LEU A 29 -9.72 15.31 -11.75
CA LEU A 29 -9.23 14.42 -10.69
C LEU A 29 -8.45 15.22 -9.63
N ALA A 30 -7.52 16.06 -10.05
CA ALA A 30 -6.75 16.89 -9.13
C ALA A 30 -7.62 17.80 -8.26
N ARG A 31 -8.67 18.41 -8.86
CA ARG A 31 -9.64 19.23 -8.12
C ARG A 31 -10.39 18.43 -7.07
N ARG A 32 -10.84 17.22 -7.40
CA ARG A 32 -11.62 16.35 -6.50
C ARG A 32 -10.80 15.89 -5.30
N ILE A 33 -9.57 15.46 -5.53
CA ILE A 33 -8.69 15.03 -4.44
C ILE A 33 -7.93 16.18 -3.78
N GLY A 34 -8.07 17.42 -4.31
CA GLY A 34 -7.51 18.64 -3.75
C GLY A 34 -6.01 18.77 -3.84
N CYS A 35 -5.42 18.30 -4.95
CA CYS A 35 -4.00 18.49 -5.27
C CYS A 35 -3.83 19.28 -6.58
N SER A 36 -2.59 19.49 -7.01
CA SER A 36 -2.32 20.16 -8.30
C SER A 36 -2.44 19.20 -9.48
N ALA A 37 -2.95 19.69 -10.62
CA ALA A 37 -2.97 18.93 -11.88
C ALA A 37 -1.56 18.52 -12.33
N SER A 38 -0.55 19.33 -11.99
CA SER A 38 0.85 19.01 -12.25
C SER A 38 1.31 17.76 -11.52
N LEU A 39 0.91 17.59 -10.25
CA LEU A 39 1.24 16.41 -9.45
C LEU A 39 0.65 15.14 -10.08
N ILE A 40 -0.65 15.14 -10.41
CA ILE A 40 -1.27 13.97 -11.08
C ILE A 40 -0.53 13.64 -12.37
N SER A 41 -0.27 14.65 -13.21
CA SER A 41 0.47 14.44 -14.45
C SER A 41 1.90 13.90 -14.23
N GLN A 42 2.58 14.31 -13.17
CA GLN A 42 3.91 13.81 -12.82
C GLN A 42 3.85 12.36 -12.33
N ILE A 43 2.84 12.00 -11.52
CA ILE A 43 2.63 10.63 -11.06
C ILE A 43 2.31 9.71 -12.24
N GLU A 44 1.41 10.12 -13.15
CA GLU A 44 1.07 9.33 -14.36
C GLU A 44 2.27 9.07 -15.27
N ARG A 45 3.24 9.98 -15.30
CA ARG A 45 4.49 9.82 -16.07
C ARG A 45 5.62 9.14 -15.29
N GLY A 46 5.40 8.75 -14.04
CA GLY A 46 6.45 8.15 -13.20
C GLY A 46 7.56 9.13 -12.78
N VAL A 47 7.33 10.43 -12.90
CA VAL A 47 8.30 11.48 -12.52
C VAL A 47 8.22 11.80 -11.03
N SER A 48 7.06 11.57 -10.40
CA SER A 48 6.82 11.80 -8.98
C SER A 48 6.11 10.62 -8.36
N VAL A 49 6.38 10.36 -7.10
CA VAL A 49 5.69 9.36 -6.28
C VAL A 49 4.70 10.10 -5.38
N PRO A 50 3.47 9.59 -5.19
CA PRO A 50 2.50 10.21 -4.29
C PRO A 50 2.90 10.03 -2.82
N SER A 51 2.37 10.90 -1.95
CA SER A 51 2.30 10.62 -0.52
C SER A 51 1.22 9.58 -0.23
N VAL A 52 1.22 9.03 1.00
CA VAL A 52 0.18 8.09 1.46
C VAL A 52 -1.21 8.72 1.29
N GLY A 53 -1.40 9.97 1.72
CA GLY A 53 -2.67 10.68 1.64
C GLY A 53 -3.18 10.90 0.22
N VAL A 54 -2.29 11.26 -0.71
CA VAL A 54 -2.64 11.38 -2.13
C VAL A 54 -3.03 10.02 -2.71
N LEU A 55 -2.33 8.96 -2.33
CA LEU A 55 -2.62 7.60 -2.82
C LEU A 55 -3.99 7.10 -2.37
N TYR A 56 -4.35 7.26 -1.09
CA TYR A 56 -5.70 6.95 -0.59
C TYR A 56 -6.78 7.78 -1.28
N SER A 57 -6.52 9.09 -1.46
CA SER A 57 -7.47 9.96 -2.15
C SER A 57 -7.69 9.54 -3.61
N LEU A 58 -6.63 9.10 -4.30
CA LEU A 58 -6.72 8.57 -5.65
C LEU A 58 -7.52 7.26 -5.70
N ALA A 59 -7.24 6.32 -4.79
CA ALA A 59 -7.93 5.04 -4.69
C ALA A 59 -9.44 5.25 -4.46
N THR A 60 -9.79 6.10 -3.50
CA THR A 60 -11.19 6.43 -3.18
C THR A 60 -11.91 7.10 -4.35
N GLU A 61 -11.32 8.13 -4.96
CA GLU A 61 -11.98 8.88 -6.05
C GLU A 61 -12.14 8.04 -7.32
N LEU A 62 -11.20 7.12 -7.55
CA LEU A 62 -11.24 6.23 -8.71
C LEU A 62 -11.98 4.92 -8.43
N ASP A 63 -12.49 4.72 -7.20
CA ASP A 63 -13.14 3.46 -6.76
C ASP A 63 -12.27 2.25 -7.15
N SER A 64 -11.00 2.34 -6.80
CA SER A 64 -9.97 1.37 -7.10
C SER A 64 -9.28 0.95 -5.82
N SER A 65 -8.88 -0.31 -5.70
CA SER A 65 -8.08 -0.74 -4.55
C SER A 65 -6.65 -0.18 -4.63
N LEU A 66 -6.02 0.02 -3.48
CA LEU A 66 -4.60 0.39 -3.40
C LEU A 66 -3.73 -0.66 -4.09
N ASP A 67 -4.02 -1.94 -3.88
CA ASP A 67 -3.33 -3.06 -4.52
C ASP A 67 -3.41 -3.00 -6.06
N HIS A 68 -4.57 -2.63 -6.61
CA HIS A 68 -4.71 -2.46 -8.05
C HIS A 68 -3.85 -1.31 -8.58
N LEU A 69 -3.90 -0.17 -7.91
CA LEU A 69 -3.11 1.00 -8.31
C LEU A 69 -1.61 0.74 -8.16
N LEU A 70 -1.18 0.12 -7.06
CA LEU A 70 0.23 -0.06 -6.73
C LEU A 70 0.87 -1.25 -7.44
N PHE A 71 0.15 -2.38 -7.54
CA PHE A 71 0.74 -3.65 -7.94
C PHE A 71 0.06 -4.29 -9.17
N GLY A 72 -1.02 -3.66 -9.70
CA GLY A 72 -1.72 -4.13 -10.89
C GLY A 72 -2.53 -5.41 -10.68
N ALA A 73 -2.75 -5.80 -9.45
CA ALA A 73 -3.59 -6.93 -9.13
C ALA A 73 -5.06 -6.52 -9.23
N ASP A 74 -5.83 -7.17 -10.10
CA ASP A 74 -7.28 -7.01 -10.15
C ASP A 74 -7.91 -7.97 -9.11
N PRO A 75 -8.46 -7.45 -8.00
CA PRO A 75 -9.06 -8.30 -6.96
C PRO A 75 -10.30 -9.04 -7.46
N ARG A 76 -10.89 -8.62 -8.59
CA ARG A 76 -12.04 -9.28 -9.24
C ARG A 76 -11.62 -10.42 -10.15
N ARG A 77 -10.32 -10.54 -10.46
CA ARG A 77 -9.77 -11.61 -11.27
C ARG A 77 -9.01 -12.56 -10.36
N PRO A 78 -9.56 -13.76 -10.04
CA PRO A 78 -8.81 -14.74 -9.28
C PRO A 78 -7.49 -15.01 -10.00
N ALA A 79 -6.40 -15.08 -9.24
CA ALA A 79 -5.10 -15.47 -9.79
C ALA A 79 -5.29 -16.76 -10.61
N PRO A 80 -4.66 -16.89 -11.78
CA PRO A 80 -4.78 -18.10 -12.56
C PRO A 80 -4.33 -19.27 -11.68
N VAL A 81 -5.26 -20.16 -11.35
CA VAL A 81 -4.99 -21.42 -10.65
C VAL A 81 -4.19 -22.24 -11.66
N SER A 82 -2.89 -22.24 -11.55
CA SER A 82 -2.06 -23.17 -12.32
C SER A 82 -2.39 -24.55 -11.78
N GLU A 83 -3.09 -25.38 -12.59
CA GLU A 83 -3.27 -26.78 -12.27
C GLU A 83 -1.89 -27.41 -12.00
N PRO A 84 -1.74 -28.21 -10.94
CA PRO A 84 -0.49 -28.89 -10.67
C PRO A 84 -0.22 -29.83 -11.85
N ALA A 85 0.79 -29.50 -12.67
CA ALA A 85 1.31 -30.42 -13.67
C ALA A 85 1.68 -31.73 -12.97
N ALA A 86 1.11 -32.84 -13.44
CA ALA A 86 1.39 -34.17 -12.93
C ALA A 86 2.92 -34.43 -12.99
N ARG A 87 3.53 -34.51 -11.82
CA ARG A 87 4.96 -34.87 -11.71
C ARG A 87 5.11 -36.38 -11.94
N GLU A 88 5.82 -36.73 -13.02
CA GLU A 88 6.48 -38.02 -13.09
C GLU A 88 7.63 -38.09 -12.08
N PRO A 89 7.87 -39.26 -11.46
CA PRO A 89 8.92 -39.41 -10.45
C PRO A 89 10.31 -39.47 -11.11
N ALA A 90 11.06 -38.39 -11.05
CA ALA A 90 12.47 -38.38 -11.42
C ALA A 90 13.39 -38.26 -10.20
N ALA A 91 14.52 -38.98 -10.32
CA ALA A 91 15.55 -39.30 -9.37
C ALA A 91 16.02 -38.15 -8.45
N ARG A 92 16.45 -38.56 -7.23
CA ARG A 92 17.11 -37.74 -6.23
C ARG A 92 18.46 -37.25 -6.73
N ASP A 93 18.62 -35.93 -6.77
CA ASP A 93 19.91 -35.24 -6.76
C ASP A 93 19.84 -34.00 -5.85
N GLU A 94 20.99 -33.60 -5.32
CA GLU A 94 21.23 -32.71 -4.18
C GLU A 94 20.61 -31.29 -4.29
N PRO A 95 20.43 -30.55 -3.16
CA PRO A 95 19.71 -29.27 -3.15
C PRO A 95 20.60 -28.16 -3.75
N ALA A 96 20.37 -27.82 -4.99
CA ALA A 96 20.78 -26.53 -5.54
C ALA A 96 19.98 -25.41 -4.87
N ALA A 97 20.64 -24.30 -4.52
CA ALA A 97 20.04 -23.11 -3.96
C ALA A 97 18.82 -22.69 -4.78
N GLY A 98 17.61 -22.91 -4.24
CA GLY A 98 16.36 -22.76 -4.96
C GLY A 98 16.12 -21.31 -5.36
N GLU A 99 15.82 -21.10 -6.62
CA GLU A 99 15.13 -19.90 -7.10
C GLU A 99 13.79 -19.74 -6.34
N PRO A 100 13.35 -18.51 -6.03
CA PRO A 100 12.10 -18.31 -5.32
C PRO A 100 10.96 -18.89 -6.16
N GLU A 101 10.30 -19.92 -5.64
CA GLU A 101 9.10 -20.50 -6.27
C GLU A 101 8.02 -19.42 -6.37
N SER A 102 7.85 -18.86 -7.57
CA SER A 102 6.78 -17.93 -7.93
C SER A 102 5.51 -18.73 -8.31
N GLY A 103 4.86 -19.30 -7.29
CA GLY A 103 3.53 -19.87 -7.42
C GLY A 103 2.52 -19.06 -6.59
N PRO A 104 1.20 -19.19 -6.82
CA PRO A 104 0.19 -18.59 -5.97
C PRO A 104 0.27 -19.26 -4.59
N GLY A 105 1.22 -18.79 -3.80
CA GLY A 105 1.54 -19.36 -2.50
C GLY A 105 0.69 -18.74 -1.41
N ILE A 106 0.50 -19.48 -0.33
CA ILE A 106 -0.06 -18.97 0.92
C ILE A 106 1.02 -18.26 1.77
N VAL A 107 2.27 -18.28 1.33
CA VAL A 107 3.42 -17.72 2.06
C VAL A 107 4.03 -16.57 1.26
N GLN A 108 4.08 -15.38 1.85
CA GLN A 108 4.89 -14.27 1.36
C GLN A 108 6.30 -14.35 1.97
N ARG A 109 7.31 -14.54 1.12
CA ARG A 109 8.70 -14.54 1.57
C ARG A 109 9.21 -13.11 1.72
N ALA A 110 9.99 -12.84 2.77
CA ALA A 110 10.53 -11.51 3.06
C ALA A 110 11.34 -10.93 1.88
N GLY A 111 12.13 -11.75 1.19
CA GLY A 111 12.93 -11.31 0.04
C GLY A 111 12.14 -11.12 -1.28
N ALA A 112 10.82 -11.41 -1.28
CA ALA A 112 9.97 -11.31 -2.47
C ALA A 112 8.73 -10.40 -2.24
N ARG A 113 8.77 -9.54 -1.22
CA ARG A 113 7.71 -8.58 -0.94
C ARG A 113 7.61 -7.51 -2.03
N ASN A 114 6.41 -7.11 -2.35
CA ASN A 114 6.20 -5.91 -3.14
C ASN A 114 6.42 -4.68 -2.26
N ILE A 115 7.34 -3.81 -2.67
CA ILE A 115 7.79 -2.65 -1.90
C ILE A 115 7.48 -1.38 -2.68
N ILE A 116 7.00 -0.36 -1.99
CA ILE A 116 6.85 1.00 -2.52
C ILE A 116 7.41 2.02 -1.53
N ASP A 117 8.29 2.89 -2.02
CA ASP A 117 8.75 4.07 -1.31
C ASP A 117 7.86 5.26 -1.69
N LEU A 118 7.22 5.88 -0.70
CA LEU A 118 6.31 7.00 -0.87
C LEU A 118 7.02 8.34 -0.59
N ALA A 119 6.53 9.43 -1.19
CA ALA A 119 7.18 10.74 -1.13
C ALA A 119 7.31 11.31 0.29
N SER A 120 6.43 10.88 1.20
CA SER A 120 6.40 11.34 2.60
C SER A 120 7.41 10.64 3.53
N GLY A 121 8.42 9.93 3.00
CA GLY A 121 9.38 9.18 3.81
C GLY A 121 8.79 7.93 4.46
N VAL A 122 7.77 7.37 3.83
CA VAL A 122 7.11 6.13 4.25
C VAL A 122 7.36 5.05 3.21
N ARG A 123 7.73 3.86 3.67
CA ARG A 123 7.84 2.65 2.85
C ARG A 123 6.75 1.68 3.24
N TRP A 124 6.10 1.11 2.24
CA TRP A 124 5.16 0.01 2.40
C TRP A 124 5.72 -1.27 1.80
N GLU A 125 5.59 -2.35 2.55
CA GLU A 125 5.92 -3.70 2.12
C GLU A 125 4.69 -4.59 2.29
N ARG A 126 4.16 -5.13 1.19
CA ARG A 126 3.00 -6.01 1.24
C ARG A 126 3.37 -7.36 1.85
N LEU A 127 2.59 -7.80 2.83
CA LEU A 127 2.79 -9.05 3.56
C LEU A 127 1.93 -10.20 3.04
N THR A 128 1.09 -9.95 2.03
CA THR A 128 0.31 -10.99 1.33
C THR A 128 0.98 -11.39 0.03
N PRO A 129 0.95 -12.69 -0.36
CA PRO A 129 1.55 -13.15 -1.62
C PRO A 129 0.78 -12.68 -2.85
N GLY A 130 -0.49 -12.31 -2.69
CA GLY A 130 -1.36 -11.81 -3.74
C GLY A 130 -2.17 -10.62 -3.28
N ALA A 131 -2.94 -10.02 -4.20
CA ALA A 131 -3.90 -8.98 -3.87
C ALA A 131 -5.03 -9.54 -3.02
N ASP A 132 -5.49 -8.75 -2.07
CA ASP A 132 -6.70 -9.00 -1.30
C ASP A 132 -7.61 -7.77 -1.44
N ALA A 133 -8.85 -8.00 -1.87
CA ALA A 133 -9.82 -6.91 -2.09
C ALA A 133 -10.36 -6.34 -0.77
N MET A 134 -10.26 -7.10 0.32
CA MET A 134 -10.87 -6.78 1.60
C MET A 134 -9.85 -6.32 2.63
N THR A 135 -8.55 -6.59 2.40
CA THR A 135 -7.56 -6.38 3.45
C THR A 135 -6.22 -5.94 2.86
N ASP A 136 -5.72 -4.80 3.32
CA ASP A 136 -4.31 -4.45 3.17
C ASP A 136 -3.56 -4.96 4.40
N PHE A 137 -2.56 -5.83 4.19
CA PHE A 137 -1.68 -6.32 5.23
C PHE A 137 -0.25 -5.90 4.91
N LEU A 138 0.27 -4.94 5.65
CA LEU A 138 1.48 -4.20 5.33
C LEU A 138 2.46 -4.15 6.50
N GLU A 139 3.75 -4.25 6.21
CA GLU A 139 4.77 -3.62 7.03
C GLU A 139 4.97 -2.19 6.55
N VAL A 140 4.85 -1.25 7.47
CA VAL A 140 5.00 0.19 7.21
C VAL A 140 6.22 0.70 7.94
N ILE A 141 7.15 1.29 7.20
CA ILE A 141 8.39 1.83 7.75
C ILE A 141 8.35 3.35 7.59
N TYR A 142 8.39 4.06 8.71
CA TYR A 142 8.49 5.52 8.74
C TYR A 142 9.93 5.92 8.98
N SER A 143 10.57 6.52 7.99
CA SER A 143 11.89 7.17 8.17
C SER A 143 11.80 8.32 9.18
N PRO A 144 12.91 8.82 9.75
CA PRO A 144 12.89 10.04 10.54
C PRO A 144 12.20 11.20 9.82
N GLY A 145 11.19 11.81 10.44
CA GLY A 145 10.32 12.81 9.82
C GLY A 145 9.27 12.27 8.86
N GLY A 146 9.23 10.94 8.63
CA GLY A 146 8.24 10.30 7.77
C GLY A 146 6.82 10.45 8.31
N HIS A 147 5.85 10.68 7.41
CA HIS A 147 4.46 10.95 7.79
C HIS A 147 3.47 10.39 6.75
N SER A 148 2.26 10.04 7.22
CA SER A 148 1.22 9.48 6.35
C SER A 148 0.47 10.54 5.53
N THR A 149 0.49 11.81 5.93
CA THR A 149 -0.29 12.89 5.30
C THR A 149 0.59 14.07 4.92
N ASP A 150 0.19 14.82 3.93
CA ASP A 150 0.70 16.17 3.71
C ASP A 150 0.06 17.11 4.75
N GLU A 151 0.80 18.09 5.25
CA GLU A 151 0.60 18.92 6.46
C GLU A 151 -0.81 19.48 6.77
N ARG A 152 -1.83 19.20 5.96
CA ARG A 152 -3.15 19.85 6.08
C ARG A 152 -4.37 18.96 5.93
N ARG A 153 -4.21 17.66 5.70
CA ARG A 153 -5.35 16.77 5.47
C ARG A 153 -5.14 15.39 6.08
N PRO A 154 -5.66 15.16 7.30
CA PRO A 154 -5.68 13.81 7.87
C PRO A 154 -6.34 12.81 6.93
N LEU A 155 -5.86 11.58 6.92
CA LEU A 155 -6.44 10.48 6.19
C LEU A 155 -7.86 10.21 6.67
N ARG A 156 -8.71 9.84 5.74
CA ARG A 156 -10.05 9.29 5.99
C ARG A 156 -10.38 8.32 4.88
N HIS A 157 -10.76 7.12 5.23
CA HIS A 157 -11.26 6.12 4.27
C HIS A 157 -12.22 5.18 4.98
N ASP A 158 -12.98 4.40 4.22
CA ASP A 158 -13.86 3.42 4.79
C ASP A 158 -13.07 2.22 5.32
N GLY A 159 -13.61 1.58 6.36
CA GLY A 159 -13.03 0.39 6.93
C GLY A 159 -12.52 0.56 8.36
N ARG A 160 -11.65 -0.34 8.76
CA ARG A 160 -11.07 -0.37 10.10
C ARG A 160 -9.59 -0.64 10.04
N GLU A 161 -8.83 0.12 10.81
CA GLU A 161 -7.39 -0.05 10.94
C GLU A 161 -7.00 -0.74 12.24
N TYR A 162 -5.96 -1.57 12.15
CA TYR A 162 -5.24 -2.17 13.26
C TYR A 162 -3.76 -1.95 13.03
N GLY A 163 -3.10 -1.32 14.00
CA GLY A 163 -1.65 -1.06 13.97
C GLY A 163 -0.94 -1.71 15.14
N LEU A 164 0.27 -2.21 14.91
CA LEU A 164 1.18 -2.71 15.93
C LEU A 164 2.58 -2.17 15.66
N VAL A 165 3.14 -1.41 16.58
CA VAL A 165 4.52 -0.94 16.48
C VAL A 165 5.48 -2.07 16.85
N ILE A 166 6.37 -2.42 15.93
CA ILE A 166 7.39 -3.47 16.14
C ILE A 166 8.65 -2.87 16.75
N SER A 167 9.08 -1.70 16.26
CA SER A 167 10.25 -0.99 16.79
C SER A 167 10.12 0.50 16.55
N GLY A 168 10.80 1.29 17.37
CA GLY A 168 10.75 2.75 17.35
C GLY A 168 9.55 3.30 18.11
N THR A 169 9.27 4.60 17.90
CA THR A 169 8.15 5.32 18.52
C THR A 169 7.40 6.09 17.45
N LEU A 170 6.12 5.82 17.30
CA LEU A 170 5.23 6.44 16.31
C LEU A 170 4.22 7.34 17.00
N GLN A 171 4.09 8.57 16.55
CA GLN A 171 2.95 9.41 16.92
C GLN A 171 1.76 9.09 16.01
N ALA A 172 0.60 8.79 16.62
CA ALA A 172 -0.68 8.63 15.96
C ALA A 172 -1.65 9.72 16.45
N ASN A 173 -2.19 10.50 15.53
CA ASN A 173 -3.27 11.43 15.80
C ASN A 173 -4.55 10.83 15.22
N VAL A 174 -5.59 10.62 16.04
CA VAL A 174 -6.87 10.03 15.64
C VAL A 174 -8.00 10.89 16.19
N GLY A 175 -8.78 11.50 15.32
CA GLY A 175 -9.77 12.51 15.71
C GLY A 175 -9.10 13.73 16.33
N PHE A 176 -9.39 13.97 17.60
CA PHE A 176 -8.82 15.07 18.38
C PHE A 176 -7.75 14.60 19.38
N GLU A 177 -7.46 13.31 19.40
CA GLU A 177 -6.52 12.70 20.35
C GLU A 177 -5.19 12.41 19.70
N SER A 178 -4.13 12.54 20.49
CA SER A 178 -2.75 12.25 20.08
C SER A 178 -2.14 11.17 20.97
N TYR A 179 -1.62 10.13 20.37
CA TYR A 179 -1.03 8.99 21.04
C TYR A 179 0.43 8.83 20.64
N GLU A 180 1.27 8.49 21.59
CA GLU A 180 2.64 8.05 21.35
C GLU A 180 2.69 6.52 21.54
N LEU A 181 2.99 5.80 20.47
CA LEU A 181 3.01 4.35 20.43
C LEU A 181 4.45 3.86 20.39
N GLY A 182 4.88 3.17 21.43
CA GLY A 182 6.17 2.50 21.50
C GLY A 182 6.13 1.06 21.00
N ALA A 183 7.29 0.40 20.96
CA ALA A 183 7.38 -1.00 20.56
C ALA A 183 6.49 -1.91 21.41
N GLY A 184 5.64 -2.69 20.78
CA GLY A 184 4.65 -3.56 21.40
C GLY A 184 3.27 -2.93 21.61
N ASP A 185 3.14 -1.60 21.46
CA ASP A 185 1.85 -0.93 21.53
C ASP A 185 1.04 -1.17 20.25
N SER A 186 -0.28 -1.26 20.43
CA SER A 186 -1.21 -1.42 19.32
C SER A 186 -2.32 -0.38 19.36
N ILE A 187 -2.88 -0.08 18.19
CA ILE A 187 -4.02 0.82 18.02
C ILE A 187 -5.06 0.18 17.11
N ALA A 188 -6.34 0.44 17.37
CA ALA A 188 -7.43 0.00 16.51
C ALA A 188 -8.55 1.03 16.52
N PHE A 189 -9.03 1.44 15.34
CA PHE A 189 -10.09 2.45 15.22
C PHE A 189 -10.81 2.32 13.86
N ASP A 190 -11.92 3.03 13.73
CA ASP A 190 -12.68 3.18 12.48
C ASP A 190 -11.97 4.21 11.59
N SER A 191 -11.57 3.82 10.40
CA SER A 191 -10.76 4.63 9.48
C SER A 191 -11.51 5.84 8.91
N SER A 192 -12.82 5.93 9.12
CA SER A 192 -13.62 7.14 8.82
C SER A 192 -13.31 8.30 9.78
N VAL A 193 -12.70 8.03 10.94
CA VAL A 193 -12.18 9.06 11.85
C VAL A 193 -10.91 9.65 11.22
N PRO A 194 -10.78 11.00 11.13
CA PRO A 194 -9.57 11.62 10.62
C PRO A 194 -8.33 11.17 11.39
N HIS A 195 -7.30 10.73 10.69
CA HIS A 195 -6.11 10.21 11.33
C HIS A 195 -4.83 10.54 10.56
N GLU A 196 -3.71 10.55 11.27
CA GLU A 196 -2.37 10.69 10.70
C GLU A 196 -1.32 10.01 11.57
N TYR A 197 -0.23 9.62 10.94
CA TYR A 197 0.92 9.01 11.60
C TYR A 197 2.18 9.79 11.28
N LEU A 198 3.06 9.93 12.27
CA LEU A 198 4.24 10.75 12.16
C LEU A 198 5.38 10.15 13.00
N ASN A 199 6.53 9.95 12.37
CA ASN A 199 7.77 9.65 13.08
C ASN A 199 8.50 10.95 13.43
N LYS A 200 8.41 11.38 14.68
CA LYS A 200 9.12 12.56 15.20
C LYS A 200 10.51 12.25 15.75
N THR A 201 10.93 10.99 15.70
CA THR A 201 12.20 10.55 16.26
C THR A 201 13.32 10.59 15.21
N GLY A 202 14.56 10.40 15.65
CA GLY A 202 15.72 10.30 14.77
C GLY A 202 15.97 8.89 14.21
N GLU A 203 15.17 7.89 14.62
CA GLU A 203 15.33 6.50 14.22
C GLU A 203 14.12 6.03 13.39
N PRO A 204 14.27 5.06 12.48
CA PRO A 204 13.15 4.49 11.76
C PRO A 204 12.15 3.81 12.69
N VAL A 205 10.86 3.89 12.35
CA VAL A 205 9.78 3.16 13.02
C VAL A 205 9.30 2.06 12.10
N HIS A 206 9.23 0.84 12.59
CA HIS A 206 8.62 -0.31 11.91
C HIS A 206 7.29 -0.65 12.58
N ALA A 207 6.25 -0.74 11.79
CA ALA A 207 4.92 -1.10 12.27
C ALA A 207 4.23 -2.08 11.30
N ILE A 208 3.38 -2.94 11.84
CA ILE A 208 2.47 -3.77 11.04
C ILE A 208 1.11 -3.08 11.00
N TRP A 209 0.55 -2.97 9.81
CA TRP A 209 -0.76 -2.38 9.58
C TRP A 209 -1.68 -3.38 8.88
N VAL A 210 -2.89 -3.51 9.41
CA VAL A 210 -3.98 -4.24 8.76
C VAL A 210 -5.13 -3.26 8.56
N VAL A 211 -5.51 -3.03 7.31
CA VAL A 211 -6.68 -2.23 6.95
C VAL A 211 -7.73 -3.17 6.39
N VAL A 212 -8.84 -3.29 7.09
CA VAL A 212 -10.00 -4.08 6.64
C VAL A 212 -11.00 -3.13 5.99
N HIS A 213 -11.22 -3.30 4.69
CA HIS A 213 -12.14 -2.48 3.92
C HIS A 213 -13.58 -2.91 4.13
N SER A 214 -14.51 -1.97 4.06
CA SER A 214 -15.95 -2.27 4.06
C SER A 214 -16.35 -2.93 2.75
N GLU A 215 -17.29 -3.88 2.78
CA GLU A 215 -17.84 -4.45 1.55
C GLU A 215 -18.44 -3.35 0.66
N PRO A 216 -18.10 -3.30 -0.64
CA PRO A 216 -18.74 -2.36 -1.56
C PRO A 216 -20.25 -2.62 -1.59
N GLY A 217 -21.07 -1.66 -1.12
CA GLY A 217 -22.52 -1.71 -1.23
C GLY A 217 -23.31 -1.98 0.04
N ARG A 218 -22.70 -1.95 1.24
CA ARG A 218 -23.40 -1.90 2.54
C ARG A 218 -23.32 -0.48 3.12
N ALA A 219 -24.14 0.40 2.61
CA ALA A 219 -24.51 1.68 3.24
C ALA A 219 -25.97 1.63 3.66
#